data_83faeb04ae59ecda924f9fe2d54025e6
#
_entry.id   83faeb04ae59ecda924f9fe2d54025e6
#
_cell.length_a   1.000
_cell.length_b   1.000
_cell.length_c   1.000
_cell.angle_alpha   90.00
_cell.angle_beta   90.00
_cell.angle_gamma   90.00
#
_symmetry.space_group_name_H-M   'P 1'
#
loop_
_entity.id
_entity.type
_entity.pdbx_description
1 polymer ?
#
loop_
_entity_poly.entity_id
_entity_poly.type
_entity_poly.pdbx_seq_one_letter_code
_entity_poly.pdbx_strand_id
1 'polypeptide(L)'
;GFNIKSNAASKEDIVDYDIEIHVNEDASMDVTEKITVNAQGIDIVHGIYRDFPTQYKNKTVTFKINDVTLDGEDVKYITEGVSRGVRIKIGSSNSDVPKGLHTYKIEYTTERQMFFEEDYNELYWNLIGSGWNFDIEECSARIYFPKGTEILEDDIKAYVGAYGDTEESDDVYWYVNEDESCVYFNVFREIPSLNAFTILVRSEKGTIAEPTLGQKFRWFIQDNAMFVFILIGMIGLGIWQFFIWKKHGKDPEKNVIIPKYYPPEGMNVGDVKYVDTMGKTDRILEATFISL
;
A
#
# COMPACT_ATOMS: atom_id res chain seq x y z
N GLY A 1 12.39 39.24 47.37
CA GLY A 1 11.68 38.49 46.40
C GLY A 1 12.61 37.53 45.66
N PHE A 2 12.61 36.26 46.01
CA PHE A 2 13.30 35.23 45.24
C PHE A 2 12.49 34.95 43.98
N ASN A 3 12.96 35.37 42.81
CA ASN A 3 12.47 34.89 41.52
C ASN A 3 13.01 33.48 41.32
N ILE A 4 12.24 32.49 41.69
CA ILE A 4 12.44 31.12 41.21
C ILE A 4 11.96 31.15 39.74
N LYS A 5 12.87 31.33 38.80
CA LYS A 5 12.67 30.90 37.44
C LYS A 5 12.54 29.37 37.51
N SER A 6 11.32 28.84 37.40
CA SER A 6 11.17 27.46 37.11
C SER A 6 11.85 27.16 35.78
N ASN A 7 13.00 26.48 35.82
CA ASN A 7 13.49 25.76 34.65
C ASN A 7 12.48 24.61 34.40
N ALA A 8 11.37 24.93 33.76
CA ALA A 8 10.67 23.93 33.03
C ALA A 8 11.68 23.44 31.97
N ALA A 9 12.04 22.17 32.04
CA ALA A 9 12.80 21.56 30.96
C ALA A 9 12.00 21.88 29.69
N SER A 10 12.62 22.55 28.71
CA SER A 10 11.94 22.89 27.48
C SER A 10 11.50 21.58 26.82
N LYS A 11 10.21 21.41 26.66
CA LYS A 11 9.59 20.24 26.01
C LYS A 11 10.04 20.25 24.55
N GLU A 12 10.32 19.07 24.00
CA GLU A 12 10.44 18.90 22.56
C GLU A 12 9.05 18.70 21.97
N ASP A 13 8.73 19.49 20.96
CA ASP A 13 7.44 19.50 20.26
C ASP A 13 7.63 19.92 18.81
N ILE A 14 6.54 19.80 18.05
CA ILE A 14 6.42 20.39 16.72
C ILE A 14 5.66 21.71 16.89
N VAL A 15 6.38 22.79 16.71
CA VAL A 15 5.85 24.16 16.92
C VAL A 15 4.91 24.55 15.78
N ASP A 16 5.24 24.14 14.53
CA ASP A 16 4.45 24.44 13.35
C ASP A 16 4.55 23.31 12.32
N TYR A 17 3.43 22.91 11.77
CA TYR A 17 3.34 21.92 10.71
C TYR A 17 2.51 22.49 9.54
N ASP A 18 3.18 23.04 8.54
CA ASP A 18 2.57 23.60 7.34
C ASP A 18 2.64 22.61 6.17
N ILE A 19 1.51 22.34 5.53
CA ILE A 19 1.36 21.36 4.46
C ILE A 19 0.79 22.04 3.23
N GLU A 20 1.46 21.87 2.09
CA GLU A 20 0.99 22.34 0.81
C GLU A 20 0.88 21.18 -0.17
N ILE A 21 -0.28 21.04 -0.78
CA ILE A 21 -0.61 19.95 -1.70
C ILE A 21 -1.09 20.55 -3.02
N HIS A 22 -0.45 20.16 -4.11
CA HIS A 22 -0.90 20.46 -5.47
C HIS A 22 -1.41 19.18 -6.11
N VAL A 23 -2.72 19.10 -6.31
CA VAL A 23 -3.36 18.02 -7.07
C VAL A 23 -3.19 18.32 -8.56
N ASN A 24 -2.58 17.40 -9.29
CA ASN A 24 -2.35 17.55 -10.72
C ASN A 24 -3.55 17.02 -11.55
N GLU A 25 -3.67 17.44 -12.81
CA GLU A 25 -4.71 16.95 -13.71
C GLU A 25 -4.69 15.43 -13.93
N ASP A 26 -3.54 14.77 -13.76
CA ASP A 26 -3.39 13.33 -13.87
C ASP A 26 -3.62 12.57 -12.56
N ALA A 27 -4.13 13.27 -11.53
CA ALA A 27 -4.37 12.80 -10.17
C ALA A 27 -3.10 12.40 -9.38
N SER A 28 -1.92 12.72 -9.86
CA SER A 28 -0.72 12.77 -9.03
C SER A 28 -0.79 14.00 -8.13
N MET A 29 -0.04 14.00 -7.04
CA MET A 29 0.02 15.13 -6.12
C MET A 29 1.46 15.43 -5.76
N ASP A 30 1.82 16.71 -5.84
CA ASP A 30 3.07 17.24 -5.35
C ASP A 30 2.81 17.86 -3.97
N VAL A 31 3.59 17.43 -3.00
CA VAL A 31 3.40 17.79 -1.59
C VAL A 31 4.65 18.38 -1.04
N THR A 32 4.47 19.47 -0.31
CA THR A 32 5.51 20.10 0.51
C THR A 32 5.07 20.10 1.97
N GLU A 33 5.83 19.45 2.83
CA GLU A 33 5.65 19.51 4.28
C GLU A 33 6.78 20.36 4.89
N LYS A 34 6.44 21.36 5.71
CA LYS A 34 7.37 22.12 6.53
C LYS A 34 7.06 21.83 7.99
N ILE A 35 8.03 21.28 8.69
CA ILE A 35 7.90 20.80 10.06
C ILE A 35 8.91 21.54 10.91
N THR A 36 8.44 22.51 11.69
CA THR A 36 9.29 23.28 12.61
C THR A 36 9.24 22.63 13.98
N VAL A 37 10.38 22.13 14.43
CA VAL A 37 10.54 21.45 15.73
C VAL A 37 11.35 22.30 16.70
N ASN A 38 11.06 22.13 17.99
CA ASN A 38 11.86 22.67 19.08
C ASN A 38 12.78 21.57 19.62
N ALA A 39 13.97 21.44 19.05
CA ALA A 39 14.96 20.44 19.47
C ALA A 39 15.64 20.83 20.78
N GLN A 40 15.69 19.92 21.74
CA GLN A 40 16.39 20.11 23.02
C GLN A 40 17.47 19.07 23.28
N GLY A 41 17.66 18.14 22.32
CA GLY A 41 18.65 17.07 22.41
C GLY A 41 18.24 15.95 23.37
N ILE A 42 16.93 15.70 23.48
CA ILE A 42 16.36 14.61 24.28
C ILE A 42 15.97 13.47 23.34
N ASP A 43 14.97 13.69 22.50
CA ASP A 43 14.50 12.75 21.47
C ASP A 43 14.93 13.21 20.07
N ILE A 44 14.93 14.54 19.82
CA ILE A 44 15.43 15.16 18.58
C ILE A 44 16.93 15.44 18.72
N VAL A 45 17.73 14.35 18.66
CA VAL A 45 19.20 14.45 18.79
C VAL A 45 19.86 14.50 17.42
N HIS A 46 19.51 13.59 16.53
CA HIS A 46 20.17 13.43 15.22
C HIS A 46 19.26 13.79 14.04
N GLY A 47 18.02 14.20 14.31
CA GLY A 47 17.01 14.51 13.31
C GLY A 47 15.64 13.94 13.63
N ILE A 48 14.77 13.86 12.63
CA ILE A 48 13.39 13.41 12.77
C ILE A 48 13.08 12.21 11.87
N TYR A 49 11.98 11.52 12.17
CA TYR A 49 11.41 10.46 11.34
C TYR A 49 10.05 10.91 10.81
N ARG A 50 9.78 10.62 9.51
CA ARG A 50 8.48 10.82 8.91
C ARG A 50 8.04 9.50 8.26
N ASP A 51 6.90 8.98 8.68
CA ASP A 51 6.32 7.74 8.18
C ASP A 51 5.25 8.03 7.14
N PHE A 52 5.38 7.39 5.98
CA PHE A 52 4.40 7.45 4.89
C PHE A 52 3.71 6.10 4.73
N PRO A 53 2.39 6.02 4.93
CA PRO A 53 1.65 4.78 4.67
C PRO A 53 1.62 4.51 3.16
N THR A 54 2.15 3.36 2.73
CA THR A 54 2.12 2.95 1.32
C THR A 54 0.99 1.98 1.00
N GLN A 55 0.21 1.57 2.00
CA GLN A 55 -0.93 0.69 1.84
C GLN A 55 -2.18 1.33 2.44
N TYR A 56 -3.17 1.55 1.61
CA TYR A 56 -4.48 2.01 2.03
C TYR A 56 -5.56 1.07 1.49
N LYS A 57 -6.30 0.40 2.39
CA LYS A 57 -7.21 -0.69 2.01
C LYS A 57 -6.45 -1.74 1.17
N ASN A 58 -6.85 -1.94 -0.09
CA ASN A 58 -6.24 -2.88 -1.03
C ASN A 58 -5.40 -2.16 -2.12
N LYS A 59 -5.10 -0.87 -1.92
CA LYS A 59 -4.30 -0.08 -2.86
C LYS A 59 -2.88 0.09 -2.33
N THR A 60 -1.91 -0.02 -3.22
CA THR A 60 -0.54 0.42 -2.96
C THR A 60 -0.38 1.83 -3.48
N VAL A 61 -0.07 2.78 -2.60
CA VAL A 61 0.26 4.16 -2.94
C VAL A 61 1.78 4.33 -3.00
N THR A 62 2.26 5.26 -3.81
CA THR A 62 3.69 5.49 -4.00
C THR A 62 4.09 6.85 -3.44
N PHE A 63 5.29 6.92 -2.88
CA PHE A 63 5.91 8.18 -2.45
C PHE A 63 7.28 8.27 -3.08
N LYS A 64 7.51 9.31 -3.85
CA LYS A 64 8.80 9.64 -4.43
C LYS A 64 9.28 10.91 -3.79
N ILE A 65 10.34 10.82 -2.99
CA ILE A 65 10.96 12.00 -2.39
C ILE A 65 11.72 12.76 -3.47
N ASN A 66 11.45 14.06 -3.56
CA ASN A 66 12.04 14.96 -4.53
C ASN A 66 13.16 15.78 -3.89
N ASP A 67 12.92 16.31 -2.67
CA ASP A 67 13.87 17.15 -1.94
C ASP A 67 13.67 17.06 -0.44
N VAL A 68 14.75 17.21 0.34
CA VAL A 68 14.68 17.28 1.81
C VAL A 68 15.73 18.27 2.31
N THR A 69 15.28 19.31 3.02
CA THR A 69 16.18 20.31 3.60
C THR A 69 15.96 20.48 5.10
N LEU A 70 16.98 21.00 5.79
CA LEU A 70 16.95 21.46 7.18
C LEU A 70 17.42 22.90 7.20
N ASP A 71 16.57 23.80 7.69
CA ASP A 71 16.82 25.25 7.73
C ASP A 71 17.21 25.86 6.36
N GLY A 72 16.68 25.24 5.26
CA GLY A 72 16.94 25.66 3.89
C GLY A 72 18.19 25.08 3.25
N GLU A 73 18.96 24.27 3.96
CA GLU A 73 20.15 23.59 3.43
C GLU A 73 19.88 22.09 3.23
N ASP A 74 20.50 21.50 2.20
CA ASP A 74 20.39 20.08 1.92
C ASP A 74 20.80 19.23 3.13
N VAL A 75 19.95 18.30 3.52
CA VAL A 75 20.20 17.39 4.63
C VAL A 75 20.22 15.94 4.17
N LYS A 76 21.07 15.13 4.78
CA LYS A 76 21.10 13.69 4.52
C LYS A 76 19.85 13.02 5.04
N TYR A 77 19.29 12.14 4.23
CA TYR A 77 18.19 11.27 4.64
C TYR A 77 18.38 9.86 4.09
N ILE A 78 17.72 8.90 4.71
CA ILE A 78 17.59 7.52 4.24
C ILE A 78 16.14 7.10 4.32
N THR A 79 15.75 6.20 3.44
CA THR A 79 14.42 5.58 3.46
C THR A 79 14.52 4.12 3.86
N GLU A 80 13.63 3.67 4.73
CA GLU A 80 13.50 2.26 5.11
C GLU A 80 12.05 1.79 5.03
N GLY A 81 11.86 0.53 4.65
CA GLY A 81 10.54 -0.09 4.68
C GLY A 81 10.11 -0.34 6.13
N VAL A 82 8.90 0.09 6.48
CA VAL A 82 8.25 -0.22 7.76
C VAL A 82 6.96 -1.00 7.51
N SER A 83 6.33 -1.51 8.56
CA SER A 83 5.07 -2.22 8.40
C SER A 83 4.03 -1.34 7.70
N ARG A 84 3.64 -1.73 6.49
CA ARG A 84 2.64 -1.05 5.64
C ARG A 84 3.03 0.37 5.19
N GLY A 85 4.33 0.70 5.16
CA GLY A 85 4.78 2.04 4.81
C GLY A 85 6.27 2.17 4.53
N VAL A 86 6.68 3.41 4.36
CA VAL A 86 8.07 3.83 4.22
C VAL A 86 8.35 4.90 5.27
N ARG A 87 9.46 4.77 5.98
CA ARG A 87 9.98 5.77 6.90
C ARG A 87 11.12 6.54 6.26
N ILE A 88 11.08 7.86 6.32
CA ILE A 88 12.22 8.70 6.05
C ILE A 88 12.87 9.06 7.38
N LYS A 89 14.16 8.81 7.49
CA LYS A 89 15.01 9.27 8.58
C LYS A 89 15.82 10.44 8.07
N ILE A 90 15.55 11.63 8.58
CA ILE A 90 16.18 12.89 8.15
C ILE A 90 17.20 13.30 9.19
N GLY A 91 18.46 13.43 8.78
CA GLY A 91 19.59 13.70 9.63
C GLY A 91 20.67 12.64 9.55
N SER A 92 21.61 12.66 10.49
CA SER A 92 22.77 11.76 10.48
C SER A 92 23.18 11.41 11.92
N SER A 93 23.40 10.13 12.19
CA SER A 93 23.91 9.65 13.49
C SER A 93 25.29 10.25 13.89
N ASN A 94 25.97 10.90 12.96
CA ASN A 94 27.28 11.50 13.18
C ASN A 94 27.20 13.02 13.41
N SER A 95 26.01 13.60 13.44
CA SER A 95 25.82 15.05 13.61
C SER A 95 24.58 15.27 14.47
N ASP A 96 24.76 16.02 15.54
CA ASP A 96 23.65 16.41 16.40
C ASP A 96 22.93 17.63 15.81
N VAL A 97 21.62 17.68 15.98
CA VAL A 97 20.81 18.88 15.70
C VAL A 97 21.07 19.88 16.86
N PRO A 98 21.43 21.10 16.57
CA PRO A 98 21.59 22.12 17.63
C PRO A 98 20.29 22.32 18.42
N LYS A 99 20.38 22.78 19.66
CA LYS A 99 19.19 23.12 20.43
C LYS A 99 18.53 24.38 19.89
N GLY A 100 17.22 24.35 19.77
CA GLY A 100 16.41 25.46 19.27
C GLY A 100 15.40 25.06 18.23
N LEU A 101 14.88 26.06 17.52
CA LEU A 101 13.93 25.88 16.45
C LEU A 101 14.64 25.48 15.16
N HIS A 102 14.17 24.42 14.52
CA HIS A 102 14.66 23.92 13.25
C HIS A 102 13.51 23.55 12.35
N THR A 103 13.58 23.92 11.06
CA THR A 103 12.54 23.64 10.07
C THR A 103 13.03 22.60 9.08
N TYR A 104 12.40 21.44 9.09
CA TYR A 104 12.53 20.39 8.09
C TYR A 104 11.55 20.66 6.97
N LYS A 105 12.00 20.67 5.72
CA LYS A 105 11.15 20.71 4.54
C LYS A 105 11.30 19.40 3.79
N ILE A 106 10.18 18.77 3.45
CA ILE A 106 10.12 17.52 2.68
C ILE A 106 9.26 17.77 1.46
N GLU A 107 9.80 17.59 0.27
CA GLU A 107 9.05 17.64 -0.99
C GLU A 107 8.95 16.24 -1.59
N TYR A 108 7.76 15.83 -1.96
CA TYR A 108 7.53 14.52 -2.55
C TYR A 108 6.33 14.52 -3.50
N THR A 109 6.34 13.56 -4.43
CA THR A 109 5.21 13.27 -5.31
C THR A 109 4.57 11.95 -4.88
N THR A 110 3.24 11.91 -4.83
CA THR A 110 2.47 10.70 -4.54
C THR A 110 1.40 10.48 -5.58
N GLU A 111 1.02 9.22 -5.79
CA GLU A 111 -0.01 8.81 -6.73
C GLU A 111 -1.06 7.94 -6.03
N ARG A 112 -2.25 7.84 -6.63
CA ARG A 112 -3.35 6.96 -6.20
C ARG A 112 -4.02 7.37 -4.88
N GLN A 113 -3.89 8.61 -4.47
CA GLN A 113 -4.57 9.15 -3.28
C GLN A 113 -6.03 9.53 -3.56
N MET A 114 -6.32 9.96 -4.80
CA MET A 114 -7.67 10.30 -5.24
C MET A 114 -8.55 9.07 -5.42
N PHE A 115 -9.82 9.20 -5.07
CA PHE A 115 -10.90 8.27 -5.37
C PHE A 115 -11.80 8.89 -6.44
N PHE A 116 -12.27 8.05 -7.36
CA PHE A 116 -13.12 8.45 -8.49
C PHE A 116 -14.45 7.70 -8.36
N GLU A 117 -15.42 8.38 -7.76
CA GLU A 117 -16.78 7.88 -7.62
C GLU A 117 -17.60 8.20 -8.91
N GLU A 118 -18.84 7.79 -8.98
CA GLU A 118 -19.69 8.01 -10.17
C GLU A 118 -19.92 9.50 -10.43
N ASP A 119 -20.25 10.26 -9.39
CA ASP A 119 -20.67 11.66 -9.49
C ASP A 119 -19.60 12.68 -9.08
N TYR A 120 -18.57 12.29 -8.34
CA TYR A 120 -17.56 13.19 -7.80
C TYR A 120 -16.17 12.54 -7.73
N ASN A 121 -15.15 13.37 -7.52
CA ASN A 121 -13.82 12.93 -7.11
C ASN A 121 -13.65 13.20 -5.62
N GLU A 122 -12.93 12.35 -4.91
CA GLU A 122 -12.72 12.46 -3.46
C GLU A 122 -11.24 12.35 -3.12
N LEU A 123 -10.76 13.31 -2.35
CA LEU A 123 -9.49 13.24 -1.65
C LEU A 123 -9.77 12.95 -0.17
N TYR A 124 -9.48 11.73 0.27
CA TYR A 124 -9.50 11.35 1.68
C TYR A 124 -8.09 11.03 2.12
N TRP A 125 -7.48 11.90 2.93
CA TRP A 125 -6.07 11.79 3.25
C TRP A 125 -5.74 12.20 4.68
N ASN A 126 -4.86 11.38 5.32
CA ASN A 126 -4.19 11.75 6.57
C ASN A 126 -3.07 12.73 6.26
N LEU A 127 -3.29 14.01 6.49
CA LEU A 127 -2.27 15.05 6.42
C LEU A 127 -1.18 14.80 7.46
N ILE A 128 -1.60 14.53 8.68
CA ILE A 128 -0.72 14.16 9.79
C ILE A 128 -1.11 12.77 10.26
N GLY A 129 -0.16 11.84 10.18
CA GLY A 129 -0.36 10.47 10.69
C GLY A 129 -0.18 10.40 12.20
N SER A 130 -0.79 9.41 12.84
CA SER A 130 -0.71 9.15 14.29
C SER A 130 0.66 8.61 14.76
N GLY A 131 1.71 8.77 13.97
CA GLY A 131 3.06 8.27 14.31
C GLY A 131 3.96 9.27 15.03
N TRP A 132 3.50 10.49 15.27
CA TRP A 132 4.26 11.51 15.95
C TRP A 132 4.20 11.33 17.48
N ASN A 133 5.35 11.24 18.12
CA ASN A 133 5.47 11.19 19.58
C ASN A 133 5.49 12.59 20.23
N PHE A 134 5.41 13.64 19.41
CA PHE A 134 5.41 15.04 19.81
C PHE A 134 4.01 15.62 19.66
N ASP A 135 3.68 16.55 20.54
CA ASP A 135 2.50 17.39 20.34
C ASP A 135 2.81 18.40 19.21
N ILE A 136 1.76 18.83 18.48
CA ILE A 136 1.87 19.78 17.39
C ILE A 136 1.08 21.02 17.80
N GLU A 137 1.77 22.13 18.01
CA GLU A 137 1.18 23.36 18.55
C GLU A 137 0.30 24.06 17.50
N GLU A 138 0.82 24.19 16.27
CA GLU A 138 0.11 24.82 15.15
C GLU A 138 0.15 23.90 13.92
N CYS A 139 -0.98 23.83 13.20
CA CYS A 139 -1.07 23.04 11.97
C CYS A 139 -1.94 23.75 10.94
N SER A 140 -1.41 23.90 9.74
CA SER A 140 -2.15 24.43 8.59
C SER A 140 -1.94 23.55 7.35
N ALA A 141 -2.95 23.56 6.44
CA ALA A 141 -2.84 22.87 5.17
C ALA A 141 -3.52 23.66 4.05
N ARG A 142 -2.93 23.60 2.87
CA ARG A 142 -3.43 24.20 1.63
C ARG A 142 -3.47 23.13 0.56
N ILE A 143 -4.65 22.92 0.00
CA ILE A 143 -4.85 21.92 -1.05
C ILE A 143 -5.29 22.65 -2.32
N TYR A 144 -4.38 22.75 -3.28
CA TYR A 144 -4.62 23.35 -4.58
C TYR A 144 -5.08 22.29 -5.57
N PHE A 145 -6.21 22.53 -6.19
CA PHE A 145 -6.75 21.70 -7.26
C PHE A 145 -6.45 22.32 -8.64
N PRO A 146 -6.53 21.55 -9.74
CA PRO A 146 -6.41 22.09 -11.07
C PRO A 146 -7.40 23.26 -11.29
N LYS A 147 -6.95 24.27 -12.03
CA LYS A 147 -7.76 25.47 -12.24
C LYS A 147 -9.13 25.13 -12.84
N GLY A 148 -10.18 25.70 -12.25
CA GLY A 148 -11.56 25.44 -12.66
C GLY A 148 -12.17 24.18 -12.06
N THR A 149 -11.52 23.56 -11.08
CA THR A 149 -12.14 22.51 -10.26
C THR A 149 -13.16 23.12 -9.35
N GLU A 150 -14.39 22.65 -9.43
CA GLU A 150 -15.48 23.04 -8.51
C GLU A 150 -15.41 22.13 -7.25
N ILE A 151 -15.24 22.76 -6.10
CA ILE A 151 -15.15 22.08 -4.81
C ILE A 151 -16.56 21.99 -4.21
N LEU A 152 -16.92 20.80 -3.75
CA LEU A 152 -18.22 20.55 -3.10
C LEU A 152 -18.10 20.89 -1.61
N GLU A 153 -18.37 22.15 -1.26
CA GLU A 153 -18.14 22.68 0.10
C GLU A 153 -18.92 21.91 1.17
N ASP A 154 -20.17 21.53 0.88
CA ASP A 154 -21.03 20.79 1.82
C ASP A 154 -20.46 19.41 2.21
N ASP A 155 -19.49 18.92 1.44
CA ASP A 155 -18.85 17.61 1.62
C ASP A 155 -17.42 17.71 2.18
N ILE A 156 -16.96 18.92 2.56
CA ILE A 156 -15.64 19.08 3.19
C ILE A 156 -15.75 18.66 4.66
N LYS A 157 -14.81 17.77 5.07
CA LYS A 157 -14.75 17.27 6.45
C LYS A 157 -13.31 17.24 6.94
N ALA A 158 -13.16 17.44 8.25
CA ALA A 158 -11.88 17.41 8.93
C ALA A 158 -12.00 16.62 10.24
N TYR A 159 -11.00 15.80 10.50
CA TYR A 159 -10.96 14.91 11.66
C TYR A 159 -9.61 15.08 12.36
N VAL A 160 -9.64 15.44 13.64
CA VAL A 160 -8.44 15.48 14.50
C VAL A 160 -8.69 14.60 15.71
N GLY A 161 -7.91 13.52 15.84
CA GLY A 161 -8.12 12.58 16.95
C GLY A 161 -7.19 11.37 16.90
N ALA A 162 -7.40 10.46 17.84
CA ALA A 162 -6.69 9.21 17.91
C ALA A 162 -7.06 8.28 16.74
N TYR A 163 -6.19 7.29 16.46
CA TYR A 163 -6.46 6.31 15.41
C TYR A 163 -7.81 5.59 15.64
N GLY A 164 -8.69 5.70 14.63
CA GLY A 164 -10.05 5.10 14.67
C GLY A 164 -11.15 6.05 15.14
N ASP A 165 -10.81 7.27 15.51
CA ASP A 165 -11.79 8.32 15.73
C ASP A 165 -12.43 8.73 14.40
N THR A 166 -13.76 8.87 14.38
CA THR A 166 -14.55 9.18 13.18
C THR A 166 -15.44 10.41 13.37
N GLU A 167 -15.33 11.08 14.49
CA GLU A 167 -16.08 12.31 14.75
C GLU A 167 -15.40 13.50 14.07
N GLU A 168 -16.19 14.32 13.36
CA GLU A 168 -15.71 15.57 12.80
C GLU A 168 -15.22 16.49 13.91
N SER A 169 -14.09 17.17 13.67
CA SER A 169 -13.49 18.02 14.68
C SER A 169 -13.98 19.46 14.54
N ASP A 170 -14.54 19.99 15.64
CA ASP A 170 -14.87 21.41 15.75
C ASP A 170 -13.61 22.30 15.91
N ASP A 171 -12.44 21.70 16.07
CA ASP A 171 -11.16 22.40 16.27
C ASP A 171 -10.48 22.78 14.95
N VAL A 172 -11.11 22.50 13.80
CA VAL A 172 -10.59 22.81 12.47
C VAL A 172 -11.46 23.84 11.79
N TYR A 173 -10.84 24.94 11.41
CA TYR A 173 -11.46 25.92 10.51
C TYR A 173 -10.99 25.64 9.09
N TRP A 174 -11.90 25.68 8.12
CA TRP A 174 -11.59 25.60 6.71
C TRP A 174 -12.37 26.63 5.90
N TYR A 175 -11.83 26.98 4.73
CA TYR A 175 -12.55 27.78 3.74
C TYR A 175 -12.03 27.47 2.33
N VAL A 176 -12.86 27.74 1.33
CA VAL A 176 -12.52 27.58 -0.09
C VAL A 176 -12.19 28.94 -0.68
N ASN A 177 -11.06 29.02 -1.38
CA ASN A 177 -10.72 30.15 -2.23
C ASN A 177 -10.96 29.71 -3.68
N GLU A 178 -12.09 30.13 -4.26
CA GLU A 178 -12.49 29.76 -5.61
C GLU A 178 -11.51 30.29 -6.67
N ASP A 179 -10.96 31.50 -6.48
CA ASP A 179 -10.04 32.14 -7.42
C ASP A 179 -8.76 31.32 -7.61
N GLU A 180 -8.30 30.66 -6.57
CA GLU A 180 -7.12 29.82 -6.53
C GLU A 180 -7.43 28.34 -6.68
N SER A 181 -8.71 27.94 -6.69
CA SER A 181 -9.16 26.53 -6.59
C SER A 181 -8.49 25.80 -5.42
N CYS A 182 -8.46 26.45 -4.26
CA CYS A 182 -7.72 26.00 -3.08
C CYS A 182 -8.64 25.86 -1.87
N VAL A 183 -8.44 24.76 -1.11
CA VAL A 183 -9.06 24.58 0.21
C VAL A 183 -7.99 24.79 1.28
N TYR A 184 -8.28 25.71 2.20
CA TYR A 184 -7.43 26.00 3.36
C TYR A 184 -7.99 25.32 4.59
N PHE A 185 -7.10 24.73 5.38
CA PHE A 185 -7.40 24.18 6.70
C PHE A 185 -6.47 24.78 7.74
N ASN A 186 -7.00 25.09 8.89
CA ASN A 186 -6.24 25.52 10.04
C ASN A 186 -6.78 24.87 11.31
N VAL A 187 -5.91 24.20 12.05
CA VAL A 187 -6.23 23.58 13.34
C VAL A 187 -5.87 24.57 14.43
N PHE A 188 -6.86 25.06 15.18
CA PHE A 188 -6.64 26.11 16.18
C PHE A 188 -6.45 25.59 17.62
N ARG A 189 -6.24 24.29 17.76
CA ARG A 189 -5.80 23.64 18.99
C ARG A 189 -4.57 22.80 18.74
N GLU A 190 -3.79 22.63 19.80
CA GLU A 190 -2.69 21.67 19.81
C GLU A 190 -3.23 20.26 19.43
N ILE A 191 -2.55 19.60 18.52
CA ILE A 191 -2.80 18.20 18.19
C ILE A 191 -1.91 17.36 19.12
N PRO A 192 -2.50 16.62 20.08
CA PRO A 192 -1.72 15.81 21.02
C PRO A 192 -0.91 14.73 20.29
N SER A 193 0.18 14.31 20.88
CA SER A 193 1.01 13.20 20.37
C SER A 193 0.14 11.96 20.09
N LEU A 194 0.52 11.21 19.05
CA LEU A 194 -0.19 10.01 18.56
C LEU A 194 -1.58 10.28 17.96
N ASN A 195 -2.00 11.53 17.85
CA ASN A 195 -3.21 11.90 17.12
C ASN A 195 -2.90 12.17 15.65
N ALA A 196 -3.93 12.04 14.82
CA ALA A 196 -3.87 12.27 13.38
C ALA A 196 -4.72 13.48 12.99
N PHE A 197 -4.39 14.08 11.86
CA PHE A 197 -5.25 15.06 11.17
C PHE A 197 -5.59 14.52 9.79
N THR A 198 -6.86 14.26 9.55
CA THR A 198 -7.39 13.70 8.30
C THR A 198 -8.39 14.66 7.69
N ILE A 199 -8.35 14.78 6.38
CA ILE A 199 -9.30 15.58 5.61
C ILE A 199 -10.07 14.73 4.61
N LEU A 200 -11.27 15.18 4.28
CA LEU A 200 -12.07 14.75 3.16
C LEU A 200 -12.46 15.99 2.36
N VAL A 201 -12.11 16.00 1.07
CA VAL A 201 -12.51 17.04 0.12
C VAL A 201 -13.07 16.39 -1.12
N ARG A 202 -14.26 16.80 -1.56
CA ARG A 202 -14.87 16.35 -2.81
C ARG A 202 -14.88 17.47 -3.82
N SER A 203 -14.76 17.08 -5.09
CA SER A 203 -14.85 18.00 -6.21
C SER A 203 -15.69 17.43 -7.33
N GLU A 204 -16.25 18.29 -8.16
CA GLU A 204 -16.87 17.87 -9.40
C GLU A 204 -15.88 17.20 -10.35
N LYS A 205 -16.42 16.43 -11.30
CA LYS A 205 -15.64 15.75 -12.32
C LYS A 205 -15.28 16.68 -13.47
N GLY A 206 -14.22 16.37 -14.17
CA GLY A 206 -13.85 17.01 -15.44
C GLY A 206 -12.46 17.63 -15.47
N THR A 207 -11.95 18.13 -14.36
CA THR A 207 -10.62 18.75 -14.28
C THR A 207 -9.51 17.77 -13.91
N ILE A 208 -9.85 16.71 -13.18
CA ILE A 208 -8.91 15.65 -12.78
C ILE A 208 -9.20 14.40 -13.59
N ALA A 209 -8.21 13.92 -14.33
CA ALA A 209 -8.35 12.78 -15.21
C ALA A 209 -8.49 11.46 -14.42
N GLU A 210 -9.51 10.68 -14.77
CA GLU A 210 -9.63 9.32 -14.23
C GLU A 210 -8.51 8.42 -14.77
N PRO A 211 -8.06 7.44 -13.96
CA PRO A 211 -7.05 6.50 -14.39
C PRO A 211 -7.51 5.71 -15.63
N THR A 212 -6.65 5.67 -16.63
CA THR A 212 -6.88 4.89 -17.85
C THR A 212 -6.94 3.39 -17.56
N LEU A 213 -7.55 2.61 -18.48
CA LEU A 213 -7.57 1.14 -18.36
C LEU A 213 -6.16 0.55 -18.25
N GLY A 214 -5.18 1.13 -18.94
CA GLY A 214 -3.78 0.70 -18.85
C GLY A 214 -3.16 0.96 -17.47
N GLN A 215 -3.45 2.12 -16.86
CA GLN A 215 -3.04 2.43 -15.49
C GLN A 215 -3.73 1.52 -14.48
N LYS A 216 -5.04 1.31 -14.60
CA LYS A 216 -5.81 0.39 -13.74
C LYS A 216 -5.27 -1.05 -13.83
N PHE A 217 -4.90 -1.52 -15.04
CA PHE A 217 -4.30 -2.83 -15.23
C PHE A 217 -2.89 -2.92 -14.59
N ARG A 218 -2.03 -1.91 -14.79
CA ARG A 218 -0.71 -1.86 -14.14
C ARG A 218 -0.82 -1.88 -12.63
N TRP A 219 -1.72 -1.11 -12.06
CA TRP A 219 -1.99 -1.10 -10.62
C TRP A 219 -2.50 -2.43 -10.11
N PHE A 220 -3.40 -3.08 -10.87
CA PHE A 220 -3.87 -4.43 -10.53
C PHE A 220 -2.72 -5.44 -10.44
N ILE A 221 -1.78 -5.40 -11.39
CA ILE A 221 -0.59 -6.25 -11.36
C ILE A 221 0.29 -5.95 -10.14
N GLN A 222 0.51 -4.67 -9.82
CA GLN A 222 1.30 -4.25 -8.67
C GLN A 222 0.68 -4.69 -7.34
N ASP A 223 -0.62 -4.45 -7.16
CA ASP A 223 -1.34 -4.79 -5.94
C ASP A 223 -1.47 -6.31 -5.72
N ASN A 224 -1.48 -7.08 -6.81
CA ASN A 224 -1.69 -8.53 -6.80
C ASN A 224 -0.48 -9.32 -7.33
N ALA A 225 0.73 -8.77 -7.24
CA ALA A 225 1.93 -9.34 -7.84
C ALA A 225 2.14 -10.81 -7.45
N MET A 226 1.99 -11.17 -6.17
CA MET A 226 2.11 -12.54 -5.69
C MET A 226 1.11 -13.48 -6.35
N PHE A 227 -0.16 -13.07 -6.46
CA PHE A 227 -1.21 -13.86 -7.11
C PHE A 227 -0.93 -14.05 -8.60
N VAL A 228 -0.47 -13.00 -9.28
CA VAL A 228 -0.08 -13.04 -10.70
C VAL A 228 1.09 -14.02 -10.92
N PHE A 229 2.11 -14.00 -10.06
CA PHE A 229 3.23 -14.96 -10.13
C PHE A 229 2.77 -16.40 -9.94
N ILE A 230 1.89 -16.66 -8.98
CA ILE A 230 1.31 -17.98 -8.74
C ILE A 230 0.52 -18.45 -9.97
N LEU A 231 -0.30 -17.59 -10.55
CA LEU A 231 -1.09 -17.89 -11.74
C LEU A 231 -0.20 -18.25 -12.95
N ILE A 232 0.84 -17.45 -13.20
CA ILE A 232 1.82 -17.73 -14.26
C ILE A 232 2.51 -19.07 -14.01
N GLY A 233 2.91 -19.36 -12.77
CA GLY A 233 3.51 -20.64 -12.38
C GLY A 233 2.58 -21.84 -12.64
N MET A 234 1.31 -21.70 -12.27
CA MET A 234 0.30 -22.75 -12.52
C MET A 234 0.07 -23.00 -14.02
N ILE A 235 -0.01 -21.92 -14.81
CA ILE A 235 -0.13 -22.03 -16.28
C ILE A 235 1.10 -22.74 -16.85
N GLY A 236 2.31 -22.35 -16.42
CA GLY A 236 3.56 -22.98 -16.84
C GLY A 236 3.61 -24.48 -16.52
N LEU A 237 3.22 -24.86 -15.31
CA LEU A 237 3.10 -26.26 -14.90
C LEU A 237 2.06 -27.02 -15.73
N GLY A 238 0.91 -26.42 -16.00
CA GLY A 238 -0.13 -27.01 -16.85
C GLY A 238 0.34 -27.27 -18.28
N ILE A 239 1.04 -26.31 -18.88
CA ILE A 239 1.66 -26.43 -20.19
C ILE A 239 2.72 -27.53 -20.18
N TRP A 240 3.59 -27.57 -19.18
CA TRP A 240 4.62 -28.60 -19.04
C TRP A 240 4.00 -30.00 -18.90
N GLN A 241 2.98 -30.15 -18.03
CA GLN A 241 2.25 -31.41 -17.89
C GLN A 241 1.56 -31.85 -19.18
N PHE A 242 0.97 -30.89 -19.92
CA PHE A 242 0.35 -31.18 -21.21
C PHE A 242 1.36 -31.76 -22.22
N PHE A 243 2.57 -31.19 -22.28
CA PHE A 243 3.62 -31.75 -23.16
C PHE A 243 4.12 -33.12 -22.71
N ILE A 244 4.26 -33.35 -21.39
CA ILE A 244 4.61 -34.70 -20.87
C ILE A 244 3.50 -35.70 -21.19
N TRP A 245 2.25 -35.35 -20.96
CA TRP A 245 1.13 -36.21 -21.30
C TRP A 245 1.07 -36.51 -22.79
N LYS A 246 1.27 -35.52 -23.65
CA LYS A 246 1.31 -35.70 -25.10
C LYS A 246 2.43 -36.65 -25.54
N LYS A 247 3.58 -36.63 -24.85
CA LYS A 247 4.77 -37.44 -25.20
C LYS A 247 4.72 -38.86 -24.62
N HIS A 248 4.24 -39.04 -23.39
CA HIS A 248 4.36 -40.28 -22.65
C HIS A 248 3.02 -40.84 -22.14
N GLY A 249 1.98 -40.04 -22.08
CA GLY A 249 0.70 -40.40 -21.46
C GLY A 249 -0.43 -40.71 -22.45
N LYS A 250 -0.17 -40.67 -23.77
CA LYS A 250 -1.15 -41.13 -24.73
C LYS A 250 -1.19 -42.64 -24.67
N ASP A 251 -2.39 -43.20 -24.42
CA ASP A 251 -2.60 -44.60 -24.54
C ASP A 251 -2.20 -45.09 -25.95
N PRO A 252 -1.51 -46.24 -26.05
CA PRO A 252 -1.17 -46.81 -27.33
C PRO A 252 -2.45 -47.06 -28.14
N GLU A 253 -2.36 -46.91 -29.45
CA GLU A 253 -3.48 -47.27 -30.34
C GLU A 253 -3.97 -48.66 -30.02
N LYS A 254 -5.29 -48.83 -29.88
CA LYS A 254 -5.89 -50.11 -29.64
C LYS A 254 -5.57 -51.03 -30.84
N ASN A 255 -4.60 -51.92 -30.64
CA ASN A 255 -4.30 -52.95 -31.62
C ASN A 255 -5.53 -53.87 -31.81
N VAL A 256 -5.67 -54.40 -33.01
CA VAL A 256 -6.70 -55.42 -33.31
C VAL A 256 -6.50 -56.58 -32.35
N ILE A 257 -7.51 -56.86 -31.51
CA ILE A 257 -7.48 -57.99 -30.60
C ILE A 257 -7.67 -59.24 -31.46
N ILE A 258 -6.60 -60.00 -31.70
CA ILE A 258 -6.65 -61.32 -32.38
C ILE A 258 -6.87 -62.33 -31.29
N PRO A 259 -8.01 -63.06 -31.28
CA PRO A 259 -8.24 -64.11 -30.30
C PRO A 259 -7.18 -65.19 -30.45
N LYS A 260 -6.44 -65.47 -29.40
CA LYS A 260 -5.51 -66.60 -29.32
C LYS A 260 -6.19 -67.70 -28.50
N TYR A 261 -6.21 -68.89 -29.04
CA TYR A 261 -6.84 -70.04 -28.40
C TYR A 261 -5.89 -70.83 -27.49
N TYR A 262 -4.61 -70.39 -27.43
CA TYR A 262 -3.59 -70.95 -26.56
C TYR A 262 -3.06 -69.88 -25.61
N PRO A 263 -2.70 -70.25 -24.37
CA PRO A 263 -2.11 -69.32 -23.45
C PRO A 263 -0.76 -68.78 -23.97
N PRO A 264 -0.30 -67.59 -23.57
CA PRO A 264 1.03 -67.10 -23.88
C PRO A 264 2.13 -68.06 -23.40
N GLU A 265 3.30 -68.02 -24.06
CA GLU A 265 4.43 -68.86 -23.65
C GLU A 265 4.77 -68.59 -22.16
N GLY A 266 4.93 -69.69 -21.40
CA GLY A 266 5.24 -69.64 -19.96
C GLY A 266 4.06 -69.44 -19.04
N MET A 267 2.81 -69.35 -19.55
CA MET A 267 1.59 -69.25 -18.76
C MET A 267 0.69 -70.49 -18.95
N ASN A 268 0.13 -70.96 -17.87
CA ASN A 268 -0.96 -71.93 -17.91
C ASN A 268 -2.33 -71.27 -17.95
N VAL A 269 -3.40 -72.06 -18.19
CA VAL A 269 -4.77 -71.49 -18.29
C VAL A 269 -5.19 -70.83 -17.00
N GLY A 270 -4.74 -71.31 -15.83
CA GLY A 270 -5.01 -70.71 -14.54
C GLY A 270 -4.35 -69.34 -14.38
N ASP A 271 -3.12 -69.20 -14.89
CA ASP A 271 -2.38 -67.91 -14.88
C ASP A 271 -3.09 -66.88 -15.76
N VAL A 272 -3.55 -67.25 -16.94
CA VAL A 272 -4.31 -66.38 -17.85
C VAL A 272 -5.60 -65.94 -17.19
N LYS A 273 -6.31 -66.87 -16.52
CA LYS A 273 -7.53 -66.52 -15.80
C LYS A 273 -7.30 -65.63 -14.62
N TYR A 274 -6.19 -65.80 -13.89
CA TYR A 274 -5.80 -64.94 -12.81
C TYR A 274 -5.54 -63.50 -13.27
N VAL A 275 -4.84 -63.32 -14.38
CA VAL A 275 -4.58 -62.02 -14.98
C VAL A 275 -5.87 -61.35 -15.49
N ASP A 276 -6.72 -62.10 -16.19
CA ASP A 276 -8.02 -61.63 -16.73
C ASP A 276 -8.95 -61.10 -15.62
N THR A 277 -8.96 -61.80 -14.49
CA THR A 277 -9.84 -61.42 -13.35
C THR A 277 -9.15 -60.52 -12.33
N MET A 278 -7.85 -60.17 -12.53
CA MET A 278 -7.05 -59.38 -11.62
C MET A 278 -7.06 -59.91 -10.17
N GLY A 279 -7.17 -61.21 -10.01
CA GLY A 279 -7.18 -61.85 -8.70
C GLY A 279 -7.57 -63.36 -8.73
N LYS A 280 -7.54 -63.97 -7.55
CA LYS A 280 -7.96 -65.36 -7.37
C LYS A 280 -9.47 -65.49 -7.41
N THR A 281 -9.98 -66.37 -8.25
CA THR A 281 -11.40 -66.77 -8.29
C THR A 281 -11.53 -68.27 -8.15
N ASP A 282 -12.63 -68.77 -7.64
CA ASP A 282 -12.87 -70.21 -7.49
C ASP A 282 -12.82 -71.01 -8.80
N ARG A 283 -13.05 -70.31 -9.92
CA ARG A 283 -12.98 -70.88 -11.26
C ARG A 283 -11.56 -71.06 -11.85
N ILE A 284 -10.52 -70.58 -11.17
CA ILE A 284 -9.11 -70.78 -11.59
C ILE A 284 -8.76 -72.27 -11.48
N LEU A 285 -9.16 -72.91 -10.38
CA LEU A 285 -8.95 -74.34 -10.21
C LEU A 285 -9.68 -75.18 -11.25
N GLU A 286 -10.95 -74.82 -11.53
CA GLU A 286 -11.73 -75.51 -12.59
C GLU A 286 -11.08 -75.37 -13.96
N ALA A 287 -10.60 -74.18 -14.33
CA ALA A 287 -9.93 -73.95 -15.60
C ALA A 287 -8.61 -74.74 -15.72
N THR A 288 -7.86 -74.86 -14.63
CA THR A 288 -6.62 -75.64 -14.58
C THR A 288 -6.90 -77.15 -14.74
N PHE A 289 -7.92 -77.68 -14.09
CA PHE A 289 -8.31 -79.10 -14.20
C PHE A 289 -8.81 -79.48 -15.58
N ILE A 290 -9.51 -78.62 -16.30
CA ILE A 290 -10.00 -78.84 -17.64
C ILE A 290 -8.86 -78.83 -18.67
N SER A 291 -7.74 -78.22 -18.38
CA SER A 291 -6.56 -78.05 -19.26
C SER A 291 -5.51 -79.18 -19.12
N LEU A 292 -5.64 -80.03 -18.12
CA LEU A 292 -4.83 -81.21 -17.92
C LEU A 292 -5.38 -82.41 -18.75
#